data_0539f4007ae6be1b6b66c27234b20d04
#
_entry.id   0539f4007ae6be1b6b66c27234b20d04
#
_cell.length_a   1.000
_cell.length_b   1.000
_cell.length_c   1.000
_cell.angle_alpha   90.00
_cell.angle_beta   90.00
_cell.angle_gamma   90.00
#
_symmetry.space_group_name_H-M   'P 1'
#
loop_
_entity.id
_entity.type
_entity.pdbx_description
1 polymer ?
#
loop_
_entity_poly.entity_id
_entity_poly.type
_entity_poly.pdbx_seq_one_letter_code
_entity_poly.pdbx_strand_id
1 'polypeptide(L)'
;GAVCERQALQLFAGLLASAGLLTLFLNTTTKLLAVGGLALAVTYPFMKRYTHLPQVVLGAAFSWGILMAWSAQDLGVPAQAVLLFVGSLFWIVAYDTQYAMVDRDDDLIVGIKSTAILFGELDRFMIAVLQTLALGTWFLLGVNLNYQSAFFVGLIIITGLFAYQQTLIRDRSRDGCFAAFKNNVWVGVTLLAASLIEVVL
;
A
#
# COMPACT_ATOMS: atom_id res chain seq x y z
N GLY A 1 -17.22 9.07 22.63
CA GLY A 1 -15.90 9.13 22.04
C GLY A 1 -15.18 10.41 22.40
N ALA A 2 -13.84 10.42 22.28
CA ALA A 2 -13.02 11.59 22.62
C ALA A 2 -13.22 12.78 21.63
N VAL A 3 -13.80 12.52 20.46
CA VAL A 3 -14.02 13.52 19.40
C VAL A 3 -15.45 13.40 18.88
N CYS A 4 -16.16 14.54 18.74
CA CYS A 4 -17.47 14.56 18.10
C CYS A 4 -17.37 14.70 16.57
N GLU A 5 -18.42 14.36 15.83
CA GLU A 5 -18.46 14.42 14.35
C GLU A 5 -18.03 15.77 13.78
N ARG A 6 -18.47 16.86 14.41
CA ARG A 6 -18.12 18.23 13.99
C ARG A 6 -16.62 18.49 14.11
N GLN A 7 -16.00 18.03 15.19
CA GLN A 7 -14.55 18.17 15.41
C GLN A 7 -13.75 17.32 14.41
N ALA A 8 -14.23 16.11 14.10
CA ALA A 8 -13.61 15.25 13.09
C ALA A 8 -13.67 15.89 11.70
N LEU A 9 -14.82 16.47 11.32
CA LEU A 9 -14.99 17.20 10.05
C LEU A 9 -14.13 18.45 9.98
N GLN A 10 -14.02 19.21 11.08
CA GLN A 10 -13.16 20.38 11.14
C GLN A 10 -11.68 20.01 10.98
N LEU A 11 -11.23 18.94 11.64
CA LEU A 11 -9.87 18.43 11.49
C LEU A 11 -9.62 17.97 10.05
N PHE A 12 -10.52 17.19 9.48
CA PHE A 12 -10.44 16.74 8.09
C PHE A 12 -10.34 17.93 7.12
N ALA A 13 -11.23 18.92 7.26
CA ALA A 13 -11.22 20.12 6.43
C ALA A 13 -9.90 20.91 6.58
N GLY A 14 -9.40 21.06 7.81
CA GLY A 14 -8.13 21.73 8.08
C GLY A 14 -6.95 21.03 7.44
N LEU A 15 -6.85 19.70 7.56
CA LEU A 15 -5.81 18.90 6.92
C LEU A 15 -5.89 18.96 5.39
N LEU A 16 -7.10 18.90 4.84
CA LEU A 16 -7.32 19.00 3.41
C LEU A 16 -6.95 20.38 2.86
N ALA A 17 -7.32 21.45 3.57
CA ALA A 17 -6.95 22.81 3.21
C ALA A 17 -5.42 22.99 3.26
N SER A 18 -4.76 22.46 4.28
CA SER A 18 -3.29 22.51 4.41
C SER A 18 -2.60 21.74 3.27
N ALA A 19 -3.06 20.54 2.95
CA ALA A 19 -2.55 19.74 1.83
C ALA A 19 -2.79 20.48 0.49
N GLY A 20 -3.99 21.03 0.28
CA GLY A 20 -4.32 21.83 -0.89
C GLY A 20 -3.42 23.06 -1.04
N LEU A 21 -3.16 23.78 0.05
CA LEU A 21 -2.26 24.91 0.05
C LEU A 21 -0.82 24.52 -0.37
N LEU A 22 -0.31 23.41 0.15
CA LEU A 22 1.00 22.89 -0.24
C LEU A 22 1.05 22.49 -1.73
N THR A 23 -0.01 21.92 -2.27
CA THR A 23 -0.07 21.53 -3.69
C THR A 23 -0.05 22.75 -4.64
N LEU A 24 -0.43 23.94 -4.19
CA LEU A 24 -0.36 25.15 -5.02
C LEU A 24 1.05 25.50 -5.46
N PHE A 25 2.05 25.13 -4.70
CA PHE A 25 3.47 25.37 -4.99
C PHE A 25 4.09 24.31 -5.93
N LEU A 26 3.33 23.28 -6.30
CA LEU A 26 3.80 22.21 -7.17
C LEU A 26 3.43 22.48 -8.64
N ASN A 27 4.02 21.71 -9.54
CA ASN A 27 3.75 21.82 -10.98
C ASN A 27 2.31 21.36 -11.34
N THR A 28 1.87 21.67 -12.57
CA THR A 28 0.50 21.38 -13.02
C THR A 28 0.17 19.89 -13.03
N THR A 29 1.12 19.05 -13.42
CA THR A 29 0.91 17.59 -13.46
C THR A 29 0.66 17.05 -12.05
N THR A 30 1.43 17.48 -11.06
CA THR A 30 1.26 17.06 -9.67
C THR A 30 -0.07 17.57 -9.09
N LYS A 31 -0.52 18.77 -9.47
CA LYS A 31 -1.85 19.30 -9.09
C LYS A 31 -2.98 18.44 -9.64
N LEU A 32 -2.89 18.00 -10.89
CA LEU A 32 -3.87 17.08 -11.49
C LEU A 32 -3.87 15.72 -10.78
N LEU A 33 -2.68 15.17 -10.47
CA LEU A 33 -2.56 13.94 -9.69
C LEU A 33 -3.14 14.10 -8.29
N ALA A 34 -2.99 15.27 -7.63
CA ALA A 34 -3.56 15.53 -6.32
C ALA A 34 -5.09 15.43 -6.31
N VAL A 35 -5.77 15.84 -7.39
CA VAL A 35 -7.23 15.65 -7.55
C VAL A 35 -7.58 14.16 -7.58
N GLY A 36 -6.80 13.34 -8.30
CA GLY A 36 -6.97 11.87 -8.32
C GLY A 36 -6.77 11.24 -6.94
N GLY A 37 -5.72 11.66 -6.22
CA GLY A 37 -5.45 11.22 -4.84
C GLY A 37 -6.58 11.59 -3.88
N LEU A 38 -7.12 12.81 -3.99
CA LEU A 38 -8.27 13.25 -3.21
C LEU A 38 -9.51 12.40 -3.51
N ALA A 39 -9.79 12.12 -4.79
CA ALA A 39 -10.91 11.26 -5.17
C ALA A 39 -10.81 9.86 -4.55
N LEU A 40 -9.61 9.25 -4.57
CA LEU A 40 -9.35 7.97 -3.93
C LEU A 40 -9.54 8.04 -2.40
N ALA A 41 -9.00 9.07 -1.74
CA ALA A 41 -9.10 9.25 -0.30
C ALA A 41 -10.55 9.43 0.18
N VAL A 42 -11.37 10.17 -0.59
CA VAL A 42 -12.78 10.40 -0.26
C VAL A 42 -13.64 9.15 -0.54
N THR A 43 -13.34 8.40 -1.59
CA THR A 43 -14.15 7.23 -1.98
C THR A 43 -13.82 5.98 -1.14
N TYR A 44 -12.57 5.82 -0.71
CA TYR A 44 -12.11 4.63 0.00
C TYR A 44 -13.00 4.21 1.19
N PRO A 45 -13.40 5.10 2.14
CA PRO A 45 -14.20 4.68 3.30
C PRO A 45 -15.54 4.03 2.94
N PHE A 46 -16.07 4.32 1.76
CA PHE A 46 -17.35 3.79 1.28
C PHE A 46 -17.21 2.44 0.57
N MET A 47 -15.99 2.11 0.12
CA MET A 47 -15.77 0.93 -0.73
C MET A 47 -16.17 -0.39 -0.08
N LYS A 48 -15.98 -0.54 1.24
CA LYS A 48 -16.39 -1.74 2.00
C LYS A 48 -17.89 -2.07 1.90
N ARG A 49 -18.72 -1.09 1.50
CA ARG A 49 -20.17 -1.29 1.31
C ARG A 49 -20.51 -1.79 -0.09
N TYR A 50 -19.70 -1.43 -1.08
CA TYR A 50 -20.02 -1.66 -2.50
C TYR A 50 -19.24 -2.80 -3.13
N THR A 51 -17.97 -2.99 -2.76
CA THR A 51 -17.07 -3.95 -3.40
C THR A 51 -16.36 -4.84 -2.38
N HIS A 52 -15.97 -6.05 -2.80
CA HIS A 52 -15.08 -6.93 -2.04
C HIS A 52 -13.58 -6.58 -2.22
N LEU A 53 -13.28 -5.53 -2.99
CA LEU A 53 -11.92 -5.07 -3.27
C LEU A 53 -11.60 -3.70 -2.65
N PRO A 54 -12.03 -3.36 -1.41
CA PRO A 54 -11.70 -2.09 -0.79
C PRO A 54 -10.18 -1.94 -0.60
N GLN A 55 -9.45 -3.06 -0.41
CA GLN A 55 -8.01 -3.10 -0.26
C GLN A 55 -7.26 -2.61 -1.50
N VAL A 56 -7.83 -2.80 -2.70
CA VAL A 56 -7.26 -2.27 -3.94
C VAL A 56 -7.37 -0.74 -3.99
N VAL A 57 -8.51 -0.19 -3.58
CA VAL A 57 -8.70 1.26 -3.51
C VAL A 57 -7.78 1.88 -2.45
N LEU A 58 -7.63 1.23 -1.29
CA LEU A 58 -6.68 1.63 -0.25
C LEU A 58 -5.25 1.61 -0.80
N GLY A 59 -4.85 0.50 -1.44
CA GLY A 59 -3.52 0.35 -2.03
C GLY A 59 -3.23 1.43 -3.06
N ALA A 60 -4.19 1.74 -3.93
CA ALA A 60 -4.07 2.83 -4.89
C ALA A 60 -3.94 4.19 -4.18
N ALA A 61 -4.76 4.47 -3.16
CA ALA A 61 -4.71 5.73 -2.42
C ALA A 61 -3.37 5.95 -1.71
N PHE A 62 -2.84 4.91 -1.04
CA PHE A 62 -1.55 4.98 -0.34
C PHE A 62 -0.37 5.07 -1.29
N SER A 63 -0.38 4.31 -2.39
CA SER A 63 0.68 4.35 -3.39
C SER A 63 0.64 5.60 -4.27
N TRP A 64 -0.47 6.36 -4.29
CA TRP A 64 -0.66 7.52 -5.16
C TRP A 64 0.39 8.60 -4.95
N GLY A 65 0.85 8.73 -3.70
CA GLY A 65 1.93 9.64 -3.35
C GLY A 65 3.23 9.41 -4.10
N ILE A 66 3.49 8.19 -4.57
CA ILE A 66 4.67 7.85 -5.40
C ILE A 66 4.61 8.61 -6.72
N LEU A 67 3.47 8.59 -7.41
CA LEU A 67 3.27 9.28 -8.68
C LEU A 67 3.40 10.79 -8.50
N MET A 68 2.82 11.31 -7.40
CA MET A 68 2.91 12.73 -7.06
C MET A 68 4.33 13.17 -6.74
N ALA A 69 5.08 12.37 -5.95
CA ALA A 69 6.46 12.69 -5.58
C ALA A 69 7.37 12.75 -6.81
N TRP A 70 7.22 11.79 -7.73
CA TRP A 70 7.98 11.79 -8.99
C TRP A 70 7.63 12.97 -9.87
N SER A 71 6.35 13.24 -10.04
CA SER A 71 5.88 14.38 -10.83
C SER A 71 6.31 15.71 -10.22
N ALA A 72 6.37 15.84 -8.89
CA ALA A 72 6.79 17.06 -8.21
C ALA A 72 8.26 17.44 -8.46
N GLN A 73 9.09 16.48 -8.89
CA GLN A 73 10.48 16.70 -9.32
C GLN A 73 10.59 17.07 -10.81
N ASP A 74 9.49 17.46 -11.46
CA ASP A 74 9.40 17.77 -12.89
C ASP A 74 9.78 16.59 -13.82
N LEU A 75 9.78 15.38 -13.30
CA LEU A 75 10.08 14.15 -14.03
C LEU A 75 8.84 13.53 -14.73
N GLY A 76 7.68 14.14 -14.57
CA GLY A 76 6.41 13.59 -15.03
C GLY A 76 6.05 12.29 -14.30
N VAL A 77 5.49 11.32 -15.02
CA VAL A 77 5.16 9.98 -14.50
C VAL A 77 5.86 8.94 -15.39
N PRO A 78 7.17 8.71 -15.22
CA PRO A 78 7.91 7.74 -16.00
C PRO A 78 7.57 6.29 -15.61
N ALA A 79 8.03 5.33 -16.40
CA ALA A 79 7.79 3.90 -16.17
C ALA A 79 8.28 3.43 -14.79
N GLN A 80 9.37 4.00 -14.28
CA GLN A 80 9.91 3.72 -12.94
C GLN A 80 8.92 4.08 -11.83
N ALA A 81 8.26 5.25 -11.94
CA ALA A 81 7.23 5.67 -10.99
C ALA A 81 6.03 4.70 -11.02
N VAL A 82 5.63 4.28 -12.22
CA VAL A 82 4.53 3.31 -12.40
C VAL A 82 4.91 1.94 -11.83
N LEU A 83 6.12 1.45 -12.07
CA LEU A 83 6.60 0.19 -11.51
C LEU A 83 6.60 0.22 -9.97
N LEU A 84 7.12 1.30 -9.37
CA LEU A 84 7.12 1.43 -7.91
C LEU A 84 5.69 1.53 -7.37
N PHE A 85 4.81 2.29 -8.03
CA PHE A 85 3.39 2.41 -7.69
C PHE A 85 2.69 1.04 -7.73
N VAL A 86 2.82 0.29 -8.82
CA VAL A 86 2.16 -1.01 -9.00
C VAL A 86 2.69 -2.05 -8.01
N GLY A 87 4.01 -2.13 -7.81
CA GLY A 87 4.61 -3.02 -6.82
C GLY A 87 4.14 -2.71 -5.40
N SER A 88 4.08 -1.42 -5.05
CA SER A 88 3.57 -0.97 -3.75
C SER A 88 2.08 -1.26 -3.59
N LEU A 89 1.27 -1.10 -4.66
CA LEU A 89 -0.14 -1.45 -4.66
C LEU A 89 -0.34 -2.93 -4.36
N PHE A 90 0.36 -3.83 -5.04
CA PHE A 90 0.29 -5.28 -4.77
C PHE A 90 0.68 -5.62 -3.34
N TRP A 91 1.76 -5.01 -2.84
CA TRP A 91 2.19 -5.20 -1.46
C TRP A 91 1.16 -4.72 -0.45
N ILE A 92 0.56 -3.53 -0.67
CA ILE A 92 -0.46 -2.97 0.23
C ILE A 92 -1.70 -3.86 0.25
N VAL A 93 -2.17 -4.32 -0.91
CA VAL A 93 -3.30 -5.25 -0.99
C VAL A 93 -2.99 -6.56 -0.25
N ALA A 94 -1.75 -7.07 -0.34
CA ALA A 94 -1.34 -8.27 0.37
C ALA A 94 -1.41 -8.08 1.89
N TYR A 95 -0.79 -7.03 2.43
CA TYR A 95 -0.76 -6.83 3.88
C TYR A 95 -2.12 -6.40 4.46
N ASP A 96 -2.90 -5.62 3.70
CA ASP A 96 -4.23 -5.24 4.16
C ASP A 96 -5.21 -6.41 4.07
N THR A 97 -4.96 -7.39 3.17
CA THR A 97 -5.67 -8.68 3.21
C THR A 97 -5.32 -9.47 4.48
N GLN A 98 -4.05 -9.47 4.94
CA GLN A 98 -3.66 -10.07 6.22
C GLN A 98 -4.42 -9.41 7.39
N TYR A 99 -4.57 -8.08 7.35
CA TYR A 99 -5.37 -7.37 8.35
C TYR A 99 -6.86 -7.73 8.23
N ALA A 100 -7.42 -7.79 7.02
CA ALA A 100 -8.81 -8.19 6.80
C ALA A 100 -9.09 -9.64 7.25
N MET A 101 -8.08 -10.52 7.31
CA MET A 101 -8.23 -11.86 7.91
C MET A 101 -8.42 -11.80 9.42
N VAL A 102 -7.88 -10.78 10.11
CA VAL A 102 -8.12 -10.54 11.56
C VAL A 102 -9.59 -10.24 11.82
N ASP A 103 -10.20 -9.43 10.94
CA ASP A 103 -11.56 -8.90 11.12
C ASP A 103 -12.63 -9.76 10.43
N ARG A 104 -12.25 -10.87 9.75
CA ARG A 104 -13.12 -11.65 8.86
C ARG A 104 -14.46 -12.05 9.51
N ASP A 105 -14.42 -12.58 10.75
CA ASP A 105 -15.61 -13.07 11.42
C ASP A 105 -16.56 -11.94 11.79
N ASP A 106 -15.98 -10.81 12.22
CA ASP A 106 -16.74 -9.61 12.58
C ASP A 106 -17.32 -8.94 11.33
N ASP A 107 -16.55 -8.87 10.24
CA ASP A 107 -16.98 -8.33 8.94
C ASP A 107 -18.16 -9.12 8.36
N LEU A 108 -18.15 -10.46 8.49
CA LEU A 108 -19.27 -11.33 8.05
C LEU A 108 -20.55 -11.06 8.84
N ILE A 109 -20.45 -10.81 10.14
CA ILE A 109 -21.62 -10.50 11.00
C ILE A 109 -22.24 -9.17 10.61
N VAL A 110 -21.41 -8.16 10.32
CA VAL A 110 -21.86 -6.80 9.99
C VAL A 110 -22.23 -6.65 8.50
N GLY A 111 -21.86 -7.63 7.65
CA GLY A 111 -22.10 -7.58 6.21
C GLY A 111 -21.12 -6.68 5.45
N ILE A 112 -19.94 -6.42 6.00
CA ILE A 112 -18.85 -5.67 5.38
C ILE A 112 -18.10 -6.57 4.40
N LYS A 113 -17.64 -6.01 3.29
CA LYS A 113 -16.94 -6.72 2.22
C LYS A 113 -15.43 -6.49 2.34
N SER A 114 -14.63 -7.55 2.11
CA SER A 114 -13.17 -7.50 2.12
C SER A 114 -12.54 -8.53 1.17
N THR A 115 -11.25 -8.37 0.84
CA THR A 115 -10.48 -9.37 0.09
C THR A 115 -10.35 -10.69 0.85
N ALA A 116 -10.28 -10.66 2.18
CA ALA A 116 -10.23 -11.88 2.99
C ALA A 116 -11.52 -12.71 2.85
N ILE A 117 -12.69 -12.05 2.73
CA ILE A 117 -13.97 -12.70 2.47
C ILE A 117 -14.03 -13.21 1.02
N LEU A 118 -13.60 -12.37 0.06
CA LEU A 118 -13.61 -12.71 -1.36
C LEU A 118 -12.75 -13.93 -1.68
N PHE A 119 -11.56 -13.99 -1.10
CA PHE A 119 -10.62 -15.08 -1.39
C PHE A 119 -10.95 -16.36 -0.62
N GLY A 120 -11.68 -16.26 0.50
CA GLY A 120 -12.09 -17.41 1.30
C GLY A 120 -10.88 -18.29 1.66
N GLU A 121 -10.94 -19.58 1.31
CA GLU A 121 -9.86 -20.55 1.57
C GLU A 121 -8.59 -20.31 0.72
N LEU A 122 -8.69 -19.51 -0.34
CA LEU A 122 -7.54 -19.17 -1.19
C LEU A 122 -6.79 -17.90 -0.70
N ASP A 123 -7.17 -17.31 0.43
CA ASP A 123 -6.60 -16.07 0.96
C ASP A 123 -5.08 -16.09 1.05
N ARG A 124 -4.49 -17.15 1.62
CA ARG A 124 -3.05 -17.32 1.76
C ARG A 124 -2.33 -17.41 0.41
N PHE A 125 -2.94 -18.15 -0.52
CA PHE A 125 -2.41 -18.28 -1.88
C PHE A 125 -2.46 -16.93 -2.60
N MET A 126 -3.55 -16.20 -2.50
CA MET A 126 -3.69 -14.88 -3.13
C MET A 126 -2.73 -13.86 -2.53
N ILE A 127 -2.50 -13.89 -1.20
CA ILE A 127 -1.46 -13.09 -0.55
C ILE A 127 -0.08 -13.43 -1.12
N ALA A 128 0.27 -14.72 -1.27
CA ALA A 128 1.55 -15.13 -1.86
C ALA A 128 1.69 -14.66 -3.32
N VAL A 129 0.63 -14.74 -4.12
CA VAL A 129 0.61 -14.22 -5.49
C VAL A 129 0.87 -12.71 -5.51
N LEU A 130 0.17 -11.93 -4.68
CA LEU A 130 0.36 -10.48 -4.57
C LEU A 130 1.77 -10.12 -4.12
N GLN A 131 2.33 -10.84 -3.13
CA GLN A 131 3.71 -10.66 -2.67
C GLN A 131 4.72 -10.97 -3.79
N THR A 132 4.49 -12.01 -4.57
CA THR A 132 5.33 -12.37 -5.73
C THR A 132 5.25 -11.30 -6.83
N LEU A 133 4.06 -10.77 -7.11
CA LEU A 133 3.88 -9.70 -8.08
C LEU A 133 4.57 -8.40 -7.62
N ALA A 134 4.52 -8.09 -6.32
CA ALA A 134 5.25 -6.96 -5.75
C ALA A 134 6.77 -7.11 -5.95
N LEU A 135 7.33 -8.29 -5.59
CA LEU A 135 8.75 -8.60 -5.80
C LEU A 135 9.15 -8.51 -7.28
N GLY A 136 8.34 -9.07 -8.18
CA GLY A 136 8.60 -9.03 -9.62
C GLY A 136 8.62 -7.61 -10.17
N THR A 137 7.68 -6.76 -9.75
CA THR A 137 7.64 -5.35 -10.15
C THR A 137 8.81 -4.55 -9.58
N TRP A 138 9.19 -4.78 -8.31
CA TRP A 138 10.37 -4.14 -7.72
C TRP A 138 11.67 -4.63 -8.33
N PHE A 139 11.76 -5.91 -8.71
CA PHE A 139 12.89 -6.43 -9.47
C PHE A 139 13.03 -5.71 -10.83
N LEU A 140 11.93 -5.57 -11.58
CA LEU A 140 11.91 -4.84 -12.84
C LEU A 140 12.28 -3.35 -12.65
N LEU A 141 11.86 -2.74 -11.53
CA LEU A 141 12.24 -1.39 -11.16
C LEU A 141 13.76 -1.28 -10.97
N GLY A 142 14.36 -2.19 -10.20
CA GLY A 142 15.81 -2.21 -9.98
C GLY A 142 16.61 -2.36 -11.27
N VAL A 143 16.16 -3.26 -12.16
CA VAL A 143 16.78 -3.42 -13.50
C VAL A 143 16.64 -2.13 -14.33
N ASN A 144 15.48 -1.49 -14.31
CA ASN A 144 15.21 -0.28 -15.10
C ASN A 144 15.98 0.96 -14.59
N LEU A 145 16.25 1.01 -13.28
CA LEU A 145 17.07 2.04 -12.64
C LEU A 145 18.57 1.74 -12.69
N ASN A 146 18.98 0.59 -13.23
CA ASN A 146 20.37 0.09 -13.22
C ASN A 146 20.95 -0.02 -11.80
N TYR A 147 20.11 -0.37 -10.83
CA TYR A 147 20.55 -0.61 -9.45
C TYR A 147 21.51 -1.80 -9.36
N GLN A 148 22.43 -1.75 -8.42
CA GLN A 148 23.45 -2.74 -8.22
C GLN A 148 23.03 -3.81 -7.18
N SER A 149 23.97 -4.49 -6.57
CA SER A 149 23.74 -5.64 -5.71
C SER A 149 22.96 -5.35 -4.43
N ALA A 150 23.09 -4.14 -3.84
CA ALA A 150 22.47 -3.81 -2.56
C ALA A 150 20.94 -3.86 -2.64
N PHE A 151 20.36 -3.35 -3.72
CA PHE A 151 18.91 -3.40 -3.93
C PHE A 151 18.40 -4.84 -4.06
N PHE A 152 19.08 -5.66 -4.84
CA PHE A 152 18.68 -7.07 -5.04
C PHE A 152 18.87 -7.92 -3.78
N VAL A 153 19.88 -7.64 -2.96
CA VAL A 153 20.01 -8.23 -1.62
C VAL A 153 18.82 -7.83 -0.74
N GLY A 154 18.39 -6.57 -0.81
CA GLY A 154 17.16 -6.12 -0.14
C GLY A 154 15.93 -6.93 -0.58
N LEU A 155 15.77 -7.21 -1.87
CA LEU A 155 14.65 -8.05 -2.37
C LEU A 155 14.74 -9.50 -1.87
N ILE A 156 15.94 -10.06 -1.71
CA ILE A 156 16.13 -11.39 -1.09
C ILE A 156 15.66 -11.37 0.37
N ILE A 157 16.03 -10.35 1.13
CA ILE A 157 15.58 -10.19 2.53
C ILE A 157 14.05 -10.07 2.58
N ILE A 158 13.44 -9.26 1.70
CA ILE A 158 11.98 -9.10 1.61
C ILE A 158 11.32 -10.44 1.27
N THR A 159 11.92 -11.26 0.40
CA THR A 159 11.42 -12.61 0.09
C THR A 159 11.39 -13.48 1.35
N GLY A 160 12.44 -13.43 2.17
CA GLY A 160 12.48 -14.11 3.47
C GLY A 160 11.40 -13.62 4.44
N LEU A 161 11.14 -12.29 4.49
CA LEU A 161 10.07 -11.71 5.30
C LEU A 161 8.68 -12.18 4.82
N PHE A 162 8.44 -12.23 3.51
CA PHE A 162 7.19 -12.76 2.96
C PHE A 162 7.00 -14.25 3.26
N ALA A 163 8.05 -15.06 3.13
CA ALA A 163 8.00 -16.46 3.52
C ALA A 163 7.67 -16.63 5.02
N TYR A 164 8.27 -15.81 5.88
CA TYR A 164 7.94 -15.77 7.31
C TYR A 164 6.48 -15.40 7.56
N GLN A 165 5.95 -14.37 6.88
CA GLN A 165 4.54 -13.99 6.98
C GLN A 165 3.61 -15.15 6.58
N GLN A 166 3.95 -15.95 5.54
CA GLN A 166 3.18 -17.12 5.16
C GLN A 166 3.13 -18.19 6.27
N THR A 167 4.15 -18.29 7.12
CA THR A 167 4.10 -19.16 8.30
C THR A 167 3.19 -18.60 9.39
N LEU A 168 3.19 -17.29 9.60
CA LEU A 168 2.35 -16.63 10.60
C LEU A 168 0.85 -16.73 10.29
N ILE A 169 0.46 -16.63 9.01
CA ILE A 169 -0.95 -16.73 8.60
C ILE A 169 -1.40 -18.17 8.34
N ARG A 170 -0.57 -19.17 8.66
CA ARG A 170 -0.83 -20.57 8.34
C ARG A 170 -2.16 -21.06 8.91
N ASP A 171 -2.41 -20.76 10.17
CA ASP A 171 -3.57 -21.25 10.92
C ASP A 171 -4.72 -20.22 10.92
N ARG A 172 -4.57 -19.12 10.20
CA ARG A 172 -5.55 -18.02 10.11
C ARG A 172 -5.98 -17.48 11.46
N SER A 173 -5.16 -17.66 12.51
CA SER A 173 -5.45 -17.09 13.83
C SER A 173 -5.37 -15.56 13.78
N ARG A 174 -6.23 -14.88 14.55
CA ARG A 174 -6.23 -13.40 14.63
C ARG A 174 -4.85 -12.85 14.98
N ASP A 175 -4.19 -13.44 15.98
CA ASP A 175 -2.85 -13.01 16.42
C ASP A 175 -1.78 -13.24 15.35
N GLY A 176 -1.82 -14.38 14.65
CA GLY A 176 -0.90 -14.70 13.53
C GLY A 176 -1.07 -13.74 12.35
N CYS A 177 -2.31 -13.49 11.93
CA CYS A 177 -2.63 -12.54 10.86
C CYS A 177 -2.21 -11.11 11.22
N PHE A 178 -2.46 -10.69 12.46
CA PHE A 178 -2.04 -9.37 12.93
C PHE A 178 -0.51 -9.24 13.07
N ALA A 179 0.19 -10.30 13.48
CA ALA A 179 1.64 -10.34 13.51
C ALA A 179 2.23 -10.23 12.09
N ALA A 180 1.65 -10.94 11.12
CA ALA A 180 2.05 -10.84 9.70
C ALA A 180 1.84 -9.43 9.16
N PHE A 181 0.68 -8.82 9.41
CA PHE A 181 0.40 -7.43 9.05
C PHE A 181 1.47 -6.47 9.62
N LYS A 182 1.77 -6.55 10.92
CA LYS A 182 2.79 -5.70 11.56
C LYS A 182 4.20 -5.94 11.00
N ASN A 183 4.52 -7.15 10.59
CA ASN A 183 5.82 -7.49 10.04
C ASN A 183 6.14 -6.72 8.74
N ASN A 184 5.13 -6.21 8.04
CA ASN A 184 5.32 -5.41 6.81
C ASN A 184 6.07 -4.09 7.04
N VAL A 185 6.19 -3.61 8.27
CA VAL A 185 7.09 -2.49 8.62
C VAL A 185 8.52 -2.81 8.19
N TRP A 186 8.99 -4.04 8.42
CA TRP A 186 10.34 -4.46 8.04
C TRP A 186 10.51 -4.59 6.52
N VAL A 187 9.45 -4.95 5.78
CA VAL A 187 9.47 -4.92 4.32
C VAL A 187 9.70 -3.50 3.82
N GLY A 188 8.95 -2.52 4.34
CA GLY A 188 9.11 -1.11 3.97
C GLY A 188 10.49 -0.55 4.33
N VAL A 189 10.97 -0.84 5.55
CA VAL A 189 12.31 -0.43 6.00
C VAL A 189 13.40 -1.02 5.11
N THR A 190 13.30 -2.30 4.76
CA THR A 190 14.29 -2.98 3.91
C THR A 190 14.28 -2.40 2.49
N LEU A 191 13.10 -2.17 1.90
CA LEU A 191 13.00 -1.58 0.56
C LEU A 191 13.60 -0.18 0.53
N LEU A 192 13.28 0.66 1.53
CA LEU A 192 13.82 2.01 1.66
C LEU A 192 15.35 1.98 1.84
N ALA A 193 15.85 1.17 2.78
CA ALA A 193 17.29 1.08 3.06
C ALA A 193 18.08 0.61 1.83
N ALA A 194 17.59 -0.44 1.15
CA ALA A 194 18.21 -0.95 -0.06
C ALA A 194 18.25 0.10 -1.17
N SER A 195 17.17 0.87 -1.35
CA SER A 195 17.11 1.95 -2.34
C SER A 195 18.05 3.11 -1.97
N LEU A 196 18.14 3.49 -0.69
CA LEU A 196 19.03 4.57 -0.24
C LEU A 196 20.50 4.20 -0.41
N ILE A 197 20.88 2.96 -0.12
CA ILE A 197 22.25 2.47 -0.33
C ILE A 197 22.66 2.61 -1.79
N GLU A 198 21.78 2.25 -2.74
CA GLU A 198 22.05 2.36 -4.19
C GLU A 198 22.19 3.81 -4.68
N VAL A 199 21.55 4.77 -4.01
CA VAL A 199 21.60 6.19 -4.43
C VAL A 199 22.81 6.91 -3.81
N VAL A 200 23.30 6.44 -2.65
CA VAL A 200 24.37 7.11 -1.89
C VAL A 200 25.77 6.54 -2.21
N LEU A 201 25.85 5.26 -2.59
CA LEU A 201 27.10 4.56 -2.96
C LEU A 201 27.31 4.55 -4.47
#